data_3136a392553cc51881c51616003c552f
#
_entry.id   3136a392553cc51881c51616003c552f
#
_cell.length_a   1.000
_cell.length_b   1.000
_cell.length_c   1.000
_cell.angle_alpha   90.00
_cell.angle_beta   90.00
_cell.angle_gamma   90.00
#
_symmetry.space_group_name_H-M   'P 1'
#
loop_
_entity.id
_entity.type
_entity.pdbx_description
1 polymer ?
#
loop_
_entity_poly.entity_id
_entity_poly.type
_entity_poly.pdbx_seq_one_letter_code
_entity_poly.pdbx_strand_id
1 'polypeptide(L)'
;ILDPAELVGDLWTVPAYLRRCAPWLTRDEAARLQRPEPQAWTTADLPLLDAARQRVGDPEAPARARRREAVLAEQHRYVDELIEYLLATNDDPESGLDLLRRDSVRESLVDEAAAPKPDPDQLAGPFAHLVVDEAQELTDAEWRMLLRRCPSRSFTIVGDRAQARHGFTGDWPERLRGLGWTEVAPASQTLNPRPPAEVMEAAEPVIRAAHPEANVPESIRRSGIPVRHDSVDRQDEILTDWLAANDGIACVISANPPQAVSGGFGSERVGGETGTVPVSQDRGTVPASRVLWLTPETVKGLEFDLVVLIEPESFGEGVAGAVDRYVAMTRATQQLVILS
;
A
#
# COMPACT_ATOMS: atom_id res chain seq x y z
N ILE A 1 9.42 7.09 -29.03
CA ILE A 1 8.31 6.90 -28.09
C ILE A 1 8.82 7.45 -26.76
N LEU A 2 8.05 8.34 -26.14
CA LEU A 2 8.39 8.88 -24.82
C LEU A 2 8.09 7.82 -23.75
N ASP A 3 9.03 7.63 -22.81
CA ASP A 3 8.83 6.78 -21.64
C ASP A 3 8.37 7.62 -20.45
N PRO A 4 7.24 7.28 -19.80
CA PRO A 4 6.77 7.97 -18.62
C PRO A 4 7.79 8.00 -17.46
N ALA A 5 8.56 6.91 -17.28
CA ALA A 5 9.57 6.82 -16.23
C ALA A 5 10.78 7.74 -16.53
N GLU A 6 11.22 7.79 -17.78
CA GLU A 6 12.27 8.73 -18.20
C GLU A 6 11.83 10.19 -18.01
N LEU A 7 10.59 10.53 -18.42
CA LEU A 7 10.06 11.88 -18.26
C LEU A 7 10.01 12.36 -16.81
N VAL A 8 9.60 11.47 -15.87
CA VAL A 8 9.60 11.79 -14.45
C VAL A 8 11.00 11.80 -13.89
N GLY A 9 11.88 10.89 -14.33
CA GLY A 9 13.29 10.85 -13.94
C GLY A 9 14.05 12.14 -14.32
N ASP A 10 13.74 12.70 -15.49
CA ASP A 10 14.31 13.96 -15.94
C ASP A 10 13.97 15.15 -15.02
N LEU A 11 12.82 15.13 -14.33
CA LEU A 11 12.50 16.15 -13.32
C LEU A 11 13.52 16.16 -12.19
N TRP A 12 14.04 14.99 -11.83
CA TRP A 12 14.93 14.79 -10.69
C TRP A 12 16.42 14.97 -11.02
N THR A 13 16.78 15.03 -12.32
CA THR A 13 18.18 15.19 -12.75
C THR A 13 18.43 16.47 -13.53
N VAL A 14 17.39 17.07 -14.13
CA VAL A 14 17.51 18.25 -14.98
C VAL A 14 16.83 19.45 -14.31
N PRO A 15 17.57 20.28 -13.54
CA PRO A 15 17.00 21.41 -12.81
C PRO A 15 16.24 22.42 -13.69
N ALA A 16 16.67 22.58 -14.94
CA ALA A 16 16.02 23.49 -15.89
C ALA A 16 14.63 22.94 -16.30
N TYR A 17 14.52 21.62 -16.44
CA TYR A 17 13.25 20.96 -16.77
C TYR A 17 12.28 21.04 -15.59
N LEU A 18 12.74 20.73 -14.38
CA LEU A 18 11.94 20.86 -13.15
C LEU A 18 11.39 22.29 -12.99
N ARG A 19 12.22 23.31 -13.15
CA ARG A 19 11.80 24.72 -13.06
C ARG A 19 10.77 25.11 -14.11
N ARG A 20 10.85 24.52 -15.30
CA ARG A 20 9.86 24.74 -16.37
C ARG A 20 8.51 24.12 -16.02
N CYS A 21 8.52 22.91 -15.42
CA CYS A 21 7.32 22.18 -15.03
C CYS A 21 6.69 22.71 -13.74
N ALA A 22 7.52 23.19 -12.81
CA ALA A 22 7.11 23.69 -11.49
C ALA A 22 7.75 25.05 -11.19
N PRO A 23 7.32 26.14 -11.90
CA PRO A 23 7.91 27.47 -11.74
C PRO A 23 7.67 28.12 -10.38
N TRP A 24 6.75 27.57 -9.58
CA TRP A 24 6.45 28.02 -8.23
C TRP A 24 7.45 27.53 -7.17
N LEU A 25 8.29 26.55 -7.48
CA LEU A 25 9.31 26.06 -6.56
C LEU A 25 10.45 27.06 -6.42
N THR A 26 10.88 27.27 -5.19
CA THR A 26 12.10 28.02 -4.89
C THR A 26 13.34 27.24 -5.35
N ARG A 27 14.49 27.92 -5.40
CA ARG A 27 15.77 27.27 -5.77
C ARG A 27 16.14 26.16 -4.80
N ASP A 28 15.90 26.39 -3.50
CA ASP A 28 16.26 25.43 -2.44
C ASP A 28 15.34 24.20 -2.47
N GLU A 29 14.05 24.41 -2.70
CA GLU A 29 13.11 23.29 -2.88
C GLU A 29 13.44 22.47 -4.11
N ALA A 30 13.71 23.13 -5.24
CA ALA A 30 14.11 22.44 -6.47
C ALA A 30 15.43 21.65 -6.28
N ALA A 31 16.40 22.21 -5.54
CA ALA A 31 17.67 21.52 -5.25
C ALA A 31 17.48 20.28 -4.36
N ARG A 32 16.56 20.33 -3.37
CA ARG A 32 16.25 19.19 -2.51
C ARG A 32 15.57 18.04 -3.26
N LEU A 33 14.87 18.33 -4.35
CA LEU A 33 14.21 17.34 -5.19
C LEU A 33 15.17 16.67 -6.19
N GLN A 34 16.37 17.26 -6.41
CA GLN A 34 17.36 16.65 -7.28
C GLN A 34 18.01 15.45 -6.60
N ARG A 35 18.20 14.38 -7.35
CA ARG A 35 18.81 13.13 -6.87
C ARG A 35 19.69 12.51 -7.97
N PRO A 36 20.81 11.83 -7.58
CA PRO A 36 21.74 11.24 -8.55
C PRO A 36 21.12 10.03 -9.28
N GLU A 37 20.24 9.29 -8.61
CA GLU A 37 19.55 8.14 -9.19
C GLU A 37 18.09 8.52 -9.50
N PRO A 38 17.78 8.94 -10.74
CA PRO A 38 16.48 9.46 -11.09
C PRO A 38 15.34 8.42 -10.96
N GLN A 39 15.67 7.14 -11.09
CA GLN A 39 14.71 6.04 -11.04
C GLN A 39 14.67 5.31 -9.67
N ALA A 40 15.32 5.83 -8.65
CA ALA A 40 15.13 5.38 -7.27
C ALA A 40 13.76 5.86 -6.76
N TRP A 41 12.70 5.20 -7.24
CA TRP A 41 11.32 5.60 -6.98
C TRP A 41 10.94 5.48 -5.51
N THR A 42 10.22 6.46 -5.04
CA THR A 42 9.56 6.49 -3.74
C THR A 42 8.04 6.44 -3.92
N THR A 43 7.30 6.17 -2.84
CA THR A 43 5.83 6.23 -2.87
C THR A 43 5.31 7.59 -3.34
N ALA A 44 6.01 8.68 -2.99
CA ALA A 44 5.64 10.04 -3.39
C ALA A 44 5.76 10.29 -4.92
N ASP A 45 6.54 9.49 -5.65
CA ASP A 45 6.67 9.60 -7.10
C ASP A 45 5.51 8.92 -7.87
N LEU A 46 4.80 7.99 -7.24
CA LEU A 46 3.76 7.20 -7.91
C LEU A 46 2.67 8.04 -8.58
N PRO A 47 2.13 9.11 -7.97
CA PRO A 47 1.15 9.95 -8.63
C PRO A 47 1.67 10.67 -9.88
N LEU A 48 2.98 10.99 -9.91
CA LEU A 48 3.62 11.62 -11.07
C LEU A 48 3.83 10.62 -12.19
N LEU A 49 4.33 9.42 -11.87
CA LEU A 49 4.47 8.31 -12.81
C LEU A 49 3.13 7.93 -13.43
N ASP A 50 2.08 7.82 -12.61
CA ASP A 50 0.72 7.57 -13.07
C ASP A 50 0.22 8.67 -14.01
N ALA A 51 0.39 9.93 -13.64
CA ALA A 51 0.00 11.06 -14.46
C ALA A 51 0.75 11.14 -15.79
N ALA A 52 2.04 10.78 -15.79
CA ALA A 52 2.84 10.71 -17.01
C ALA A 52 2.36 9.55 -17.91
N ARG A 53 2.19 8.34 -17.35
CA ARG A 53 1.69 7.16 -18.07
C ARG A 53 0.34 7.42 -18.74
N GLN A 54 -0.57 8.09 -18.05
CA GLN A 54 -1.89 8.40 -18.61
C GLN A 54 -1.85 9.41 -19.75
N ARG A 55 -0.84 10.31 -19.79
CA ARG A 55 -0.69 11.30 -20.87
C ARG A 55 0.10 10.78 -22.06
N VAL A 56 1.13 9.99 -21.81
CA VAL A 56 2.05 9.46 -22.82
C VAL A 56 1.53 8.14 -23.39
N GLY A 57 0.77 7.39 -22.60
CA GLY A 57 0.34 6.02 -22.89
C GLY A 57 1.38 5.00 -22.44
N ASP A 58 1.15 3.75 -22.83
CA ASP A 58 2.03 2.63 -22.55
C ASP A 58 3.04 2.46 -23.68
N PRO A 59 4.34 2.69 -23.45
CA PRO A 59 5.37 2.59 -24.48
C PRO A 59 5.51 1.17 -25.06
N GLU A 60 5.13 0.14 -24.30
CA GLU A 60 5.20 -1.25 -24.75
C GLU A 60 3.95 -1.73 -25.50
N ALA A 61 2.83 -1.00 -25.43
CA ALA A 61 1.59 -1.41 -26.07
C ALA A 61 1.74 -1.69 -27.57
N PRO A 62 2.46 -0.87 -28.38
CA PRO A 62 2.67 -1.16 -29.78
C PRO A 62 3.52 -2.41 -30.04
N ALA A 63 4.47 -2.70 -29.16
CA ALA A 63 5.31 -3.90 -29.27
C ALA A 63 4.49 -5.17 -28.92
N ARG A 64 3.66 -5.10 -27.88
CA ARG A 64 2.74 -6.19 -27.52
C ARG A 64 1.70 -6.44 -28.60
N ALA A 65 1.13 -5.40 -29.19
CA ALA A 65 0.19 -5.52 -30.29
C ALA A 65 0.82 -6.24 -31.50
N ARG A 66 2.04 -5.84 -31.91
CA ARG A 66 2.77 -6.49 -33.00
C ARG A 66 3.09 -7.96 -32.71
N ARG A 67 3.49 -8.30 -31.47
CA ARG A 67 3.74 -9.70 -31.09
C ARG A 67 2.46 -10.54 -31.19
N ARG A 68 1.33 -10.01 -30.73
CA ARG A 68 0.04 -10.69 -30.85
C ARG A 68 -0.35 -10.90 -32.32
N GLU A 69 -0.22 -9.87 -33.14
CA GLU A 69 -0.52 -9.93 -34.55
C GLU A 69 0.35 -10.96 -35.28
N ALA A 70 1.66 -11.04 -34.94
CA ALA A 70 2.58 -12.04 -35.48
C ALA A 70 2.17 -13.46 -35.11
N VAL A 71 1.76 -13.72 -33.87
CA VAL A 71 1.28 -15.03 -33.42
C VAL A 71 0.01 -15.44 -34.15
N LEU A 72 -0.94 -14.51 -34.29
CA LEU A 72 -2.18 -14.77 -35.01
C LEU A 72 -1.91 -15.05 -36.51
N ALA A 73 -1.02 -14.26 -37.12
CA ALA A 73 -0.64 -14.47 -38.53
C ALA A 73 0.06 -15.85 -38.75
N GLU A 74 0.83 -16.32 -37.77
CA GLU A 74 1.44 -17.65 -37.82
C GLU A 74 0.39 -18.76 -37.68
N GLN A 75 -0.57 -18.61 -36.79
CA GLN A 75 -1.69 -19.54 -36.63
C GLN A 75 -2.55 -19.60 -37.92
N HIS A 76 -2.87 -18.45 -38.51
CA HIS A 76 -3.59 -18.43 -39.80
C HIS A 76 -2.83 -19.19 -40.87
N ARG A 77 -1.52 -18.95 -41.04
CA ARG A 77 -0.71 -19.70 -42.02
C ARG A 77 -0.75 -21.21 -41.78
N TYR A 78 -0.60 -21.62 -40.52
CA TYR A 78 -0.63 -23.05 -40.16
C TYR A 78 -2.00 -23.69 -40.49
N VAL A 79 -3.10 -22.98 -40.18
CA VAL A 79 -4.45 -23.45 -40.51
C VAL A 79 -4.63 -23.57 -42.04
N ASP A 80 -4.18 -22.56 -42.79
CA ASP A 80 -4.26 -22.56 -44.25
C ASP A 80 -3.44 -23.73 -44.87
N GLU A 81 -2.21 -23.92 -44.41
CA GLU A 81 -1.35 -25.07 -44.89
C GLU A 81 -2.01 -26.40 -44.56
N LEU A 82 -2.59 -26.55 -43.35
CA LEU A 82 -3.30 -27.78 -42.96
C LEU A 82 -4.52 -28.04 -43.83
N ILE A 83 -5.31 -26.98 -44.10
CA ILE A 83 -6.50 -27.09 -44.96
C ILE A 83 -6.10 -27.45 -46.38
N GLU A 84 -5.08 -26.81 -46.95
CA GLU A 84 -4.57 -27.17 -48.29
C GLU A 84 -4.08 -28.61 -48.36
N TYR A 85 -3.36 -29.08 -47.35
CA TYR A 85 -2.93 -30.48 -47.26
C TYR A 85 -4.12 -31.45 -47.21
N LEU A 86 -5.15 -31.16 -46.36
CA LEU A 86 -6.35 -32.00 -46.26
C LEU A 86 -7.16 -32.04 -47.56
N LEU A 87 -7.25 -30.92 -48.27
CA LEU A 87 -7.96 -30.85 -49.55
C LEU A 87 -7.18 -31.53 -50.66
N ALA A 88 -5.85 -31.53 -50.61
CA ALA A 88 -4.98 -32.19 -51.61
C ALA A 88 -4.92 -33.71 -51.43
N THR A 89 -5.10 -34.20 -50.18
CA THR A 89 -5.01 -35.63 -49.87
C THR A 89 -6.36 -36.38 -49.87
N ASN A 90 -7.47 -35.66 -50.01
CA ASN A 90 -8.78 -36.27 -49.97
C ASN A 90 -9.47 -36.20 -51.35
N ASP A 91 -9.60 -37.36 -51.99
CA ASP A 91 -10.27 -37.53 -53.29
C ASP A 91 -11.77 -37.84 -53.17
N ASP A 92 -12.36 -37.83 -51.94
CA ASP A 92 -13.76 -38.15 -51.73
C ASP A 92 -14.63 -36.87 -51.82
N PRO A 93 -15.51 -36.79 -52.87
CA PRO A 93 -16.39 -35.63 -53.05
C PRO A 93 -17.46 -35.50 -51.97
N GLU A 94 -17.77 -36.56 -51.24
CA GLU A 94 -18.83 -36.54 -50.20
C GLU A 94 -18.27 -36.22 -48.80
N SER A 95 -16.97 -36.00 -48.67
CA SER A 95 -16.30 -35.79 -47.38
C SER A 95 -16.66 -34.48 -46.65
N GLY A 96 -17.34 -33.55 -47.37
CA GLY A 96 -17.71 -32.24 -46.80
C GLY A 96 -16.56 -31.28 -46.55
N LEU A 97 -15.29 -31.69 -46.91
CA LEU A 97 -14.09 -30.87 -46.71
C LEU A 97 -14.10 -29.58 -47.56
N ASP A 98 -14.94 -29.52 -48.59
CA ASP A 98 -15.13 -28.26 -49.35
C ASP A 98 -15.65 -27.09 -48.49
N LEU A 99 -16.28 -27.38 -47.35
CA LEU A 99 -16.68 -26.35 -46.42
C LEU A 99 -15.46 -25.59 -45.80
N LEU A 100 -14.29 -26.26 -45.71
CA LEU A 100 -13.07 -25.65 -45.25
C LEU A 100 -12.50 -24.58 -46.19
N ARG A 101 -13.01 -24.51 -47.43
CA ARG A 101 -12.65 -23.44 -48.38
C ARG A 101 -13.33 -22.11 -48.04
N ARG A 102 -14.31 -22.11 -47.16
CA ARG A 102 -15.03 -20.87 -46.76
C ARG A 102 -14.17 -20.09 -45.73
N ASP A 103 -13.96 -18.82 -45.99
CA ASP A 103 -13.17 -17.93 -45.11
C ASP A 103 -13.73 -17.94 -43.68
N SER A 104 -15.04 -17.95 -43.50
CA SER A 104 -15.70 -17.99 -42.19
C SER A 104 -15.38 -19.25 -41.36
N VAL A 105 -15.11 -20.36 -42.03
CA VAL A 105 -14.71 -21.62 -41.37
C VAL A 105 -13.21 -21.55 -41.00
N ARG A 106 -12.39 -21.03 -41.90
CA ARG A 106 -10.96 -20.82 -41.65
C ARG A 106 -10.74 -19.88 -40.47
N GLU A 107 -11.44 -18.75 -40.42
CA GLU A 107 -11.41 -17.83 -39.30
C GLU A 107 -11.83 -18.49 -37.97
N SER A 108 -12.85 -19.37 -37.99
CA SER A 108 -13.32 -20.07 -36.79
C SER A 108 -12.35 -21.12 -36.25
N LEU A 109 -11.41 -21.59 -37.06
CA LEU A 109 -10.38 -22.58 -36.66
C LEU A 109 -9.16 -21.93 -36.00
N VAL A 110 -9.02 -20.61 -36.11
CA VAL A 110 -7.98 -19.86 -35.40
C VAL A 110 -8.42 -19.58 -33.98
N ASP A 111 -7.70 -20.09 -33.02
CA ASP A 111 -7.97 -19.81 -31.60
C ASP A 111 -7.39 -18.46 -31.19
N GLU A 112 -8.16 -17.41 -31.34
CA GLU A 112 -7.79 -16.07 -30.86
C GLU A 112 -7.55 -16.02 -29.33
N ALA A 113 -8.10 -16.98 -28.58
CA ALA A 113 -7.90 -17.05 -27.14
C ALA A 113 -6.52 -17.60 -26.76
N ALA A 114 -5.89 -18.37 -27.67
CA ALA A 114 -4.52 -18.85 -27.49
C ALA A 114 -3.46 -17.76 -27.76
N ALA A 115 -3.82 -16.67 -28.43
CA ALA A 115 -2.91 -15.53 -28.60
C ALA A 115 -2.62 -14.87 -27.25
N PRO A 116 -1.38 -14.43 -26.99
CA PRO A 116 -1.04 -13.75 -25.74
C PRO A 116 -1.98 -12.58 -25.50
N LYS A 117 -2.87 -12.70 -24.51
CA LYS A 117 -3.64 -11.57 -24.03
C LYS A 117 -2.70 -10.65 -23.28
N PRO A 118 -2.77 -9.33 -23.47
CA PRO A 118 -2.08 -8.43 -22.54
C PRO A 118 -2.63 -8.76 -21.16
N ASP A 119 -1.72 -9.04 -20.21
CA ASP A 119 -2.10 -9.17 -18.81
C ASP A 119 -2.75 -7.83 -18.41
N PRO A 120 -4.05 -7.80 -18.12
CA PRO A 120 -4.72 -6.55 -17.81
C PRO A 120 -4.08 -6.03 -16.53
N ASP A 121 -3.55 -4.81 -16.55
CA ASP A 121 -3.13 -4.13 -15.34
C ASP A 121 -4.36 -4.00 -14.43
N GLN A 122 -4.52 -4.98 -13.53
CA GLN A 122 -5.67 -5.08 -12.64
C GLN A 122 -5.81 -3.84 -11.75
N LEU A 123 -4.73 -3.07 -11.58
CA LEU A 123 -4.72 -1.84 -10.79
C LEU A 123 -5.00 -0.59 -11.62
N ALA A 124 -5.07 -0.68 -12.94
CA ALA A 124 -5.34 0.49 -13.80
C ALA A 124 -6.79 0.97 -13.70
N GLY A 125 -7.72 0.10 -13.36
CA GLY A 125 -9.15 0.38 -13.41
C GLY A 125 -9.73 0.23 -14.83
N PRO A 126 -10.91 0.82 -15.12
CA PRO A 126 -11.77 1.57 -14.19
C PRO A 126 -12.43 0.68 -13.14
N PHE A 127 -12.46 1.15 -11.89
CA PHE A 127 -13.20 0.48 -10.82
C PHE A 127 -14.60 1.05 -10.67
N ALA A 128 -15.55 0.21 -10.31
CA ALA A 128 -16.91 0.63 -10.02
C ALA A 128 -17.02 1.29 -8.65
N HIS A 129 -16.22 0.79 -7.67
CA HIS A 129 -16.16 1.27 -6.30
C HIS A 129 -14.77 1.05 -5.73
N LEU A 130 -14.27 1.99 -4.91
CA LEU A 130 -13.02 1.87 -4.18
C LEU A 130 -13.28 1.98 -2.67
N VAL A 131 -12.64 1.11 -1.91
CA VAL A 131 -12.54 1.21 -0.46
C VAL A 131 -11.14 1.70 -0.13
N VAL A 132 -11.07 2.80 0.61
CA VAL A 132 -9.80 3.44 1.02
C VAL A 132 -9.74 3.44 2.53
N ASP A 133 -8.78 2.72 3.07
CA ASP A 133 -8.47 2.73 4.50
C ASP A 133 -7.25 3.62 4.77
N GLU A 134 -7.06 4.03 6.03
CA GLU A 134 -6.00 4.97 6.44
C GLU A 134 -5.95 6.25 5.57
N ALA A 135 -7.12 6.69 5.16
CA ALA A 135 -7.30 7.76 4.16
C ALA A 135 -6.71 9.12 4.57
N GLN A 136 -6.47 9.35 5.86
CA GLN A 136 -5.83 10.56 6.39
C GLN A 136 -4.35 10.68 5.96
N GLU A 137 -3.71 9.56 5.61
CA GLU A 137 -2.31 9.55 5.17
C GLU A 137 -2.16 9.92 3.68
N LEU A 138 -3.24 9.84 2.89
CA LEU A 138 -3.16 10.11 1.47
C LEU A 138 -3.01 11.60 1.17
N THR A 139 -2.07 11.91 0.29
CA THR A 139 -1.88 13.24 -0.29
C THR A 139 -2.95 13.55 -1.33
N ASP A 140 -3.13 14.81 -1.66
CA ASP A 140 -4.04 15.23 -2.73
C ASP A 140 -3.65 14.66 -4.10
N ALA A 141 -2.36 14.41 -4.32
CA ALA A 141 -1.87 13.80 -5.55
C ALA A 141 -2.30 12.33 -5.66
N GLU A 142 -2.21 11.58 -4.56
CA GLU A 142 -2.68 10.19 -4.46
C GLU A 142 -4.20 10.11 -4.61
N TRP A 143 -4.95 11.02 -3.97
CA TRP A 143 -6.39 11.12 -4.17
C TRP A 143 -6.77 11.34 -5.64
N ARG A 144 -6.07 12.24 -6.34
CA ARG A 144 -6.30 12.45 -7.78
C ARG A 144 -5.96 11.22 -8.61
N MET A 145 -4.96 10.44 -8.22
CA MET A 145 -4.63 9.16 -8.85
C MET A 145 -5.77 8.14 -8.68
N LEU A 146 -6.33 8.01 -7.46
CA LEU A 146 -7.47 7.12 -7.19
C LEU A 146 -8.75 7.55 -7.92
N LEU A 147 -9.05 8.86 -7.94
CA LEU A 147 -10.21 9.41 -8.65
C LEU A 147 -10.22 9.08 -10.15
N ARG A 148 -9.05 9.04 -10.78
CA ARG A 148 -8.94 8.66 -12.19
C ARG A 148 -9.26 7.19 -12.42
N ARG A 149 -8.92 6.34 -11.45
CA ARG A 149 -9.19 4.89 -11.50
C ARG A 149 -10.63 4.52 -11.19
N CYS A 150 -11.39 5.43 -10.57
CA CYS A 150 -12.79 5.24 -10.23
C CYS A 150 -13.66 6.39 -10.78
N PRO A 151 -13.95 6.39 -12.08
CA PRO A 151 -14.73 7.47 -12.72
C PRO A 151 -16.14 7.64 -12.16
N SER A 152 -16.71 6.58 -11.59
CA SER A 152 -18.01 6.61 -10.89
C SER A 152 -17.96 7.49 -9.63
N ARG A 153 -16.77 7.79 -9.10
CA ARG A 153 -16.55 8.47 -7.81
C ARG A 153 -17.24 7.80 -6.63
N SER A 154 -17.51 6.50 -6.75
CA SER A 154 -18.09 5.70 -5.68
C SER A 154 -16.98 5.21 -4.76
N PHE A 155 -16.91 5.76 -3.54
CA PHE A 155 -15.87 5.45 -2.56
C PHE A 155 -16.46 5.15 -1.19
N THR A 156 -15.87 4.20 -0.49
CA THR A 156 -15.95 4.08 0.96
C THR A 156 -14.62 4.52 1.54
N ILE A 157 -14.62 5.58 2.32
CA ILE A 157 -13.42 6.22 2.84
C ILE A 157 -13.41 6.02 4.37
N VAL A 158 -12.39 5.36 4.88
CA VAL A 158 -12.16 5.15 6.29
C VAL A 158 -10.86 5.85 6.68
N GLY A 159 -10.89 6.61 7.76
CA GLY A 159 -9.71 7.32 8.23
C GLY A 159 -9.94 8.01 9.56
N ASP A 160 -8.87 8.14 10.32
CA ASP A 160 -8.85 8.78 11.63
C ASP A 160 -7.96 10.03 11.59
N ARG A 161 -8.57 11.20 11.76
CA ARG A 161 -7.85 12.49 11.80
C ARG A 161 -6.81 12.55 12.92
N ALA A 162 -7.08 11.87 14.05
CA ALA A 162 -6.14 11.80 15.17
C ALA A 162 -4.86 11.03 14.83
N GLN A 163 -4.89 10.19 13.78
CA GLN A 163 -3.75 9.41 13.30
C GLN A 163 -3.07 10.03 12.07
N ALA A 164 -3.44 11.26 11.67
CA ALA A 164 -2.84 11.95 10.53
C ALA A 164 -1.44 12.49 10.87
N ARG A 165 -0.39 11.80 10.46
CA ARG A 165 1.02 12.12 10.76
C ARG A 165 1.46 13.46 10.19
N HIS A 166 0.93 13.83 9.02
CA HIS A 166 1.24 15.09 8.35
C HIS A 166 0.26 16.23 8.74
N GLY A 167 -0.56 16.00 9.75
CA GLY A 167 -1.66 16.87 10.11
C GLY A 167 -2.85 16.73 9.18
N PHE A 168 -4.01 17.16 9.68
CA PHE A 168 -5.26 17.15 8.92
C PHE A 168 -5.98 18.48 9.11
N THR A 169 -5.98 19.28 8.07
CA THR A 169 -6.60 20.62 8.12
C THR A 169 -8.09 20.52 7.74
N GLY A 170 -8.95 21.16 8.52
CA GLY A 170 -10.39 21.15 8.27
C GLY A 170 -11.07 19.84 8.65
N ASP A 171 -12.18 19.53 7.99
CA ASP A 171 -12.93 18.29 8.15
C ASP A 171 -12.90 17.41 6.89
N TRP A 172 -13.33 16.16 7.01
CA TRP A 172 -13.41 15.23 5.88
C TRP A 172 -14.29 15.74 4.74
N PRO A 173 -15.52 16.24 4.98
CA PRO A 173 -16.35 16.80 3.93
C PRO A 173 -15.71 17.97 3.18
N GLU A 174 -15.03 18.86 3.87
CA GLU A 174 -14.33 20.00 3.26
C GLU A 174 -13.19 19.54 2.36
N ARG A 175 -12.33 18.66 2.87
CA ARG A 175 -11.22 18.10 2.10
C ARG A 175 -11.69 17.37 0.85
N LEU A 176 -12.71 16.50 0.97
CA LEU A 176 -13.24 15.73 -0.15
C LEU A 176 -13.92 16.64 -1.18
N ARG A 177 -14.65 17.69 -0.75
CA ARG A 177 -15.19 18.67 -1.70
C ARG A 177 -14.09 19.41 -2.45
N GLY A 178 -12.99 19.75 -1.79
CA GLY A 178 -11.80 20.35 -2.43
C GLY A 178 -11.18 19.46 -3.51
N LEU A 179 -11.32 18.14 -3.37
CA LEU A 179 -10.89 17.14 -4.36
C LEU A 179 -11.95 16.85 -5.43
N GLY A 180 -13.14 17.44 -5.32
CA GLY A 180 -14.18 17.41 -6.35
C GLY A 180 -15.34 16.43 -6.09
N TRP A 181 -15.50 15.92 -4.85
CA TRP A 181 -16.76 15.24 -4.49
C TRP A 181 -17.87 16.25 -4.26
N THR A 182 -19.04 15.99 -4.82
CA THR A 182 -20.25 16.81 -4.64
C THR A 182 -21.12 16.33 -3.49
N GLU A 183 -21.14 15.02 -3.29
CA GLU A 183 -21.91 14.36 -2.25
C GLU A 183 -20.99 13.57 -1.34
N VAL A 184 -21.03 13.89 -0.05
CA VAL A 184 -20.26 13.22 1.01
C VAL A 184 -21.22 12.92 2.15
N ALA A 185 -21.37 11.66 2.51
CA ALA A 185 -22.16 11.20 3.64
C ALA A 185 -21.23 10.78 4.79
N PRO A 186 -20.89 11.70 5.73
CA PRO A 186 -20.01 11.37 6.82
C PRO A 186 -20.72 10.52 7.87
N ALA A 187 -20.01 9.51 8.37
CA ALA A 187 -20.38 8.77 9.56
C ALA A 187 -19.22 8.84 10.55
N SER A 188 -19.52 9.07 11.82
CA SER A 188 -18.52 9.15 12.88
C SER A 188 -18.63 7.94 13.81
N GLN A 189 -17.50 7.29 14.05
CA GLN A 189 -17.40 6.23 15.05
C GLN A 189 -16.84 6.84 16.34
N THR A 190 -17.63 6.84 17.40
CA THR A 190 -17.26 7.40 18.71
C THR A 190 -16.85 6.34 19.71
N LEU A 191 -17.13 5.07 19.42
CA LEU A 191 -16.82 3.96 20.31
C LEU A 191 -15.70 3.10 19.70
N ASN A 192 -14.72 2.76 20.52
CA ASN A 192 -13.63 1.86 20.13
C ASN A 192 -13.66 0.62 21.02
N PRO A 193 -13.94 -0.57 20.48
CA PRO A 193 -13.94 -1.81 21.25
C PRO A 193 -12.55 -2.44 21.43
N ARG A 194 -11.50 -1.91 20.78
CA ARG A 194 -10.21 -2.58 20.67
C ARG A 194 -9.27 -2.29 21.83
N PRO A 195 -8.70 -1.10 22.00
CA PRO A 195 -7.85 -0.82 23.15
C PRO A 195 -8.68 -0.70 24.42
N PRO A 196 -8.18 -1.17 25.57
CA PRO A 196 -8.84 -0.97 26.86
C PRO A 196 -8.91 0.52 27.25
N ALA A 197 -9.85 0.86 28.13
CA ALA A 197 -10.00 2.24 28.61
C ALA A 197 -8.73 2.75 29.29
N GLU A 198 -8.02 1.90 30.01
CA GLU A 198 -6.75 2.24 30.68
C GLU A 198 -5.68 2.69 29.67
N VAL A 199 -5.63 2.07 28.50
CA VAL A 199 -4.73 2.46 27.41
C VAL A 199 -5.18 3.77 26.78
N MET A 200 -6.49 3.92 26.52
CA MET A 200 -7.02 5.15 25.93
C MET A 200 -6.87 6.35 26.86
N GLU A 201 -7.11 6.19 28.16
CA GLU A 201 -6.90 7.21 29.19
C GLU A 201 -5.43 7.70 29.24
N ALA A 202 -4.47 6.81 28.98
CA ALA A 202 -3.04 7.18 28.89
C ALA A 202 -2.66 7.82 27.55
N ALA A 203 -3.29 7.40 26.44
CA ALA A 203 -2.96 7.84 25.09
C ALA A 203 -3.61 9.19 24.74
N GLU A 204 -4.81 9.49 25.26
CA GLU A 204 -5.56 10.70 24.96
C GLU A 204 -4.78 12.01 25.23
N PRO A 205 -4.10 12.19 26.39
CA PRO A 205 -3.32 13.40 26.65
C PRO A 205 -2.20 13.62 25.64
N VAL A 206 -1.59 12.53 25.13
CA VAL A 206 -0.49 12.59 24.17
C VAL A 206 -0.94 13.20 22.86
N ILE A 207 -2.07 12.75 22.33
CA ILE A 207 -2.57 13.26 21.06
C ILE A 207 -3.20 14.65 21.21
N ARG A 208 -3.93 14.92 22.30
CA ARG A 208 -4.57 16.22 22.51
C ARG A 208 -3.58 17.35 22.77
N ALA A 209 -2.38 17.05 23.28
CA ALA A 209 -1.33 18.05 23.42
C ALA A 209 -0.87 18.60 22.07
N ALA A 210 -0.86 17.78 21.02
CA ALA A 210 -0.46 18.17 19.67
C ALA A 210 -1.66 18.52 18.77
N HIS A 211 -2.80 17.90 19.01
CA HIS A 211 -4.03 18.09 18.25
C HIS A 211 -5.25 18.20 19.20
N PRO A 212 -5.55 19.40 19.73
CA PRO A 212 -6.59 19.58 20.75
C PRO A 212 -7.99 19.11 20.32
N GLU A 213 -8.29 19.19 19.03
CA GLU A 213 -9.58 18.79 18.45
C GLU A 213 -9.56 17.36 17.89
N ALA A 214 -8.59 16.51 18.30
CA ALA A 214 -8.58 15.13 17.91
C ALA A 214 -9.86 14.41 18.40
N ASN A 215 -10.52 13.70 17.51
CA ASN A 215 -11.62 12.82 17.88
C ASN A 215 -11.02 11.54 18.50
N VAL A 216 -10.96 11.49 19.82
CA VAL A 216 -10.49 10.31 20.55
C VAL A 216 -11.72 9.50 20.94
N PRO A 217 -11.91 8.29 20.37
CA PRO A 217 -13.07 7.48 20.67
C PRO A 217 -12.98 6.89 22.09
N GLU A 218 -14.14 6.78 22.75
CA GLU A 218 -14.22 6.13 24.05
C GLU A 218 -14.09 4.61 23.92
N SER A 219 -13.28 4.01 24.81
CA SER A 219 -13.22 2.55 24.89
C SER A 219 -14.42 2.02 25.68
N ILE A 220 -15.07 1.02 25.11
CA ILE A 220 -16.16 0.29 25.78
C ILE A 220 -15.68 -0.88 26.64
N ARG A 221 -14.38 -1.15 26.64
CA ARG A 221 -13.77 -2.29 27.33
C ARG A 221 -12.76 -1.82 28.37
N ARG A 222 -12.77 -2.48 29.54
CA ARG A 222 -11.74 -2.32 30.55
C ARG A 222 -10.99 -3.64 30.74
N SER A 223 -9.67 -3.59 30.75
CA SER A 223 -8.83 -4.74 31.04
C SER A 223 -8.63 -4.94 32.54
N GLY A 224 -8.78 -3.88 33.32
CA GLY A 224 -8.41 -3.86 34.73
C GLY A 224 -6.90 -3.85 34.98
N ILE A 225 -6.09 -3.76 33.91
CA ILE A 225 -4.63 -3.76 33.95
C ILE A 225 -4.16 -2.32 33.71
N PRO A 226 -3.56 -1.65 34.70
CA PRO A 226 -3.07 -0.29 34.54
C PRO A 226 -1.89 -0.26 33.57
N VAL A 227 -1.72 0.87 32.88
CA VAL A 227 -0.51 1.12 32.08
C VAL A 227 0.70 1.15 33.02
N ARG A 228 1.69 0.33 32.71
CA ARG A 228 2.93 0.20 33.50
C ARG A 228 4.00 1.10 32.94
N HIS A 229 4.68 1.84 33.82
CA HIS A 229 5.90 2.58 33.51
C HIS A 229 7.08 1.90 34.22
N ASP A 230 8.18 1.68 33.48
CA ASP A 230 9.36 1.02 34.02
C ASP A 230 10.65 1.50 33.31
N SER A 231 11.80 0.98 33.75
CA SER A 231 13.08 1.25 33.09
C SER A 231 13.31 0.31 31.90
N VAL A 232 14.00 0.80 30.87
CA VAL A 232 14.39 0.00 29.69
C VAL A 232 15.15 -1.27 30.06
N ASP A 233 15.97 -1.24 31.10
CA ASP A 233 16.74 -2.40 31.58
C ASP A 233 15.85 -3.60 31.98
N ARG A 234 14.59 -3.37 32.29
CA ARG A 234 13.65 -4.43 32.71
C ARG A 234 12.87 -5.06 31.55
N GLN A 235 13.13 -4.65 30.31
CA GLN A 235 12.43 -5.11 29.13
C GLN A 235 12.38 -6.64 29.02
N ASP A 236 13.54 -7.30 29.14
CA ASP A 236 13.62 -8.76 28.96
C ASP A 236 12.89 -9.52 30.09
N GLU A 237 12.93 -9.02 31.32
CA GLU A 237 12.18 -9.56 32.46
C GLU A 237 10.67 -9.45 32.19
N ILE A 238 10.19 -8.26 31.80
CA ILE A 238 8.78 -7.99 31.53
C ILE A 238 8.23 -8.89 30.41
N LEU A 239 8.99 -9.03 29.33
CA LEU A 239 8.60 -9.89 28.22
C LEU A 239 8.58 -11.36 28.63
N THR A 240 9.58 -11.83 29.36
CA THR A 240 9.69 -13.21 29.83
C THR A 240 8.53 -13.56 30.75
N ASP A 241 8.25 -12.72 31.75
CA ASP A 241 7.16 -12.93 32.70
C ASP A 241 5.80 -12.94 32.03
N TRP A 242 5.58 -11.99 31.09
CA TRP A 242 4.31 -11.92 30.38
C TRP A 242 4.09 -13.13 29.47
N LEU A 243 5.12 -13.57 28.74
CA LEU A 243 5.04 -14.73 27.83
C LEU A 243 4.86 -16.06 28.58
N ALA A 244 5.36 -16.14 29.81
CA ALA A 244 5.14 -17.31 30.67
C ALA A 244 3.70 -17.39 31.21
N ALA A 245 3.05 -16.25 31.37
CA ALA A 245 1.70 -16.15 31.91
C ALA A 245 0.58 -16.06 30.85
N ASN A 246 0.92 -15.76 29.60
CA ASN A 246 -0.04 -15.47 28.53
C ASN A 246 0.32 -16.20 27.23
N ASP A 247 -0.71 -16.56 26.45
CA ASP A 247 -0.53 -17.19 25.12
C ASP A 247 -0.58 -16.19 23.95
N GLY A 248 -0.77 -14.90 24.22
CA GLY A 248 -0.88 -13.82 23.23
C GLY A 248 0.41 -13.45 22.52
N ILE A 249 0.33 -12.41 21.68
CA ILE A 249 1.45 -11.85 20.92
C ILE A 249 1.87 -10.52 21.56
N ALA A 250 3.17 -10.37 21.81
CA ALA A 250 3.77 -9.14 22.28
C ALA A 250 4.44 -8.37 21.13
N CYS A 251 4.38 -7.04 21.19
CA CYS A 251 5.10 -6.16 20.28
C CYS A 251 5.96 -5.17 21.05
N VAL A 252 7.22 -5.08 20.70
CA VAL A 252 8.14 -4.03 21.18
C VAL A 252 8.25 -2.97 20.10
N ILE A 253 7.93 -1.73 20.44
CA ILE A 253 7.96 -0.61 19.50
C ILE A 253 9.05 0.36 19.94
N SER A 254 10.01 0.63 19.04
CA SER A 254 11.07 1.59 19.25
C SER A 254 11.39 2.37 17.97
N ALA A 255 11.99 3.55 18.10
CA ALA A 255 12.45 4.33 16.94
C ALA A 255 13.52 3.58 16.12
N ASN A 256 14.34 2.77 16.79
CA ASN A 256 15.44 2.03 16.19
C ASN A 256 15.41 0.55 16.64
N PRO A 257 14.52 -0.27 16.08
CA PRO A 257 14.49 -1.70 16.42
C PRO A 257 15.79 -2.39 15.96
N PRO A 258 16.23 -3.44 16.65
CA PRO A 258 17.42 -4.21 16.25
C PRO A 258 17.30 -4.70 14.81
N GLN A 259 18.35 -4.50 13.99
CA GLN A 259 18.34 -4.81 12.55
C GLN A 259 17.98 -6.26 12.18
N ALA A 260 18.13 -7.20 13.09
CA ALA A 260 17.79 -8.63 12.89
C ALA A 260 16.27 -8.90 12.82
N VAL A 261 15.42 -7.91 13.10
CA VAL A 261 13.97 -8.07 13.28
C VAL A 261 13.16 -7.17 12.35
N SER A 262 13.81 -6.30 11.59
CA SER A 262 13.18 -5.50 10.53
C SER A 262 12.87 -6.32 9.26
N GLY A 263 12.48 -7.59 9.41
CA GLY A 263 11.86 -8.41 8.38
C GLY A 263 10.49 -7.85 8.09
N GLY A 264 10.46 -6.85 7.19
CA GLY A 264 9.31 -6.07 6.86
C GLY A 264 8.17 -6.89 6.32
N PHE A 265 6.98 -6.57 6.75
CA PHE A 265 5.80 -6.58 5.92
C PHE A 265 5.95 -5.41 4.92
N GLY A 266 6.66 -5.62 3.85
CA GLY A 266 6.86 -4.59 2.83
C GLY A 266 7.84 -5.03 1.77
N SER A 267 7.32 -5.43 0.59
CA SER A 267 8.02 -5.65 -0.67
C SER A 267 8.93 -6.88 -0.77
N GLU A 268 8.34 -8.08 -0.74
CA GLU A 268 8.85 -9.16 -1.57
C GLU A 268 7.71 -9.89 -2.27
N ARG A 269 7.90 -10.00 -3.54
CA ARG A 269 7.17 -10.68 -4.60
C ARG A 269 6.16 -11.74 -4.15
N VAL A 270 4.96 -11.59 -4.66
CA VAL A 270 3.94 -12.63 -4.77
C VAL A 270 4.60 -13.92 -5.32
N GLY A 271 4.64 -14.93 -4.46
CA GLY A 271 5.13 -16.25 -4.81
C GLY A 271 5.41 -17.07 -3.56
N GLY A 272 4.36 -17.63 -2.94
CA GLY A 272 4.41 -18.84 -2.13
C GLY A 272 4.97 -18.69 -0.71
N GLU A 273 4.11 -19.03 0.24
CA GLU A 273 4.37 -19.43 1.61
C GLU A 273 4.66 -18.33 2.65
N THR A 274 3.78 -18.30 3.66
CA THR A 274 3.93 -17.62 4.95
C THR A 274 5.29 -17.93 5.58
N GLY A 275 6.26 -17.04 5.38
CA GLY A 275 7.57 -17.12 5.99
C GLY A 275 7.55 -16.54 7.40
N THR A 276 7.58 -17.39 8.41
CA THR A 276 8.02 -17.06 9.77
C THR A 276 9.47 -16.59 9.71
N VAL A 277 9.75 -15.35 10.13
CA VAL A 277 11.10 -14.80 10.20
C VAL A 277 11.85 -15.47 11.36
N PRO A 278 13.04 -16.09 11.15
CA PRO A 278 13.82 -16.66 12.22
C PRO A 278 14.50 -15.54 13.05
N VAL A 279 14.16 -15.48 14.32
CA VAL A 279 14.86 -14.64 15.30
C VAL A 279 16.19 -15.31 15.65
N SER A 280 17.27 -14.54 15.68
CA SER A 280 18.61 -15.03 16.05
C SER A 280 18.60 -15.63 17.45
N GLN A 281 19.16 -16.84 17.57
CA GLN A 281 19.14 -17.71 18.74
C GLN A 281 20.08 -17.30 19.89
N ASP A 282 20.47 -16.04 20.04
CA ASP A 282 21.55 -15.70 20.97
C ASP A 282 21.22 -14.70 22.09
N ARG A 283 19.96 -14.64 22.53
CA ARG A 283 19.60 -14.06 23.84
C ARG A 283 18.53 -14.92 24.50
N GLY A 284 18.93 -15.58 25.56
CA GLY A 284 18.21 -16.66 26.22
C GLY A 284 16.73 -16.35 26.54
N THR A 285 15.90 -17.38 26.36
CA THR A 285 14.61 -17.69 26.97
C THR A 285 13.33 -17.08 26.41
N VAL A 286 13.31 -16.18 25.44
CA VAL A 286 12.03 -15.71 24.86
C VAL A 286 11.74 -16.50 23.59
N PRO A 287 10.57 -17.18 23.45
CA PRO A 287 10.21 -17.85 22.21
C PRO A 287 10.03 -16.81 21.09
N ALA A 288 10.96 -16.80 20.18
CA ALA A 288 11.13 -15.85 19.11
C ALA A 288 9.91 -15.64 18.20
N SER A 289 8.94 -16.56 18.23
CA SER A 289 7.74 -16.55 17.39
C SER A 289 6.58 -15.68 17.93
N ARG A 290 6.64 -15.22 19.19
CA ARG A 290 5.53 -14.49 19.83
C ARG A 290 5.87 -13.03 20.20
N VAL A 291 7.06 -12.56 19.87
CA VAL A 291 7.50 -11.18 20.08
C VAL A 291 7.88 -10.56 18.74
N LEU A 292 7.23 -9.46 18.37
CA LEU A 292 7.55 -8.68 17.19
C LEU A 292 8.26 -7.38 17.61
N TRP A 293 9.20 -6.93 16.78
CA TRP A 293 9.88 -5.67 16.94
C TRP A 293 9.54 -4.77 15.77
N LEU A 294 8.92 -3.64 16.04
CA LEU A 294 8.41 -2.75 15.02
C LEU A 294 8.81 -1.29 15.30
N THR A 295 8.76 -0.48 14.25
CA THR A 295 8.81 0.97 14.39
C THR A 295 7.38 1.53 14.54
N PRO A 296 7.22 2.78 15.00
CA PRO A 296 5.92 3.45 15.01
C PRO A 296 5.22 3.50 13.64
N GLU A 297 5.98 3.45 12.56
CA GLU A 297 5.45 3.45 11.20
C GLU A 297 4.93 2.07 10.78
N THR A 298 5.68 1.03 11.11
CA THR A 298 5.34 -0.34 10.68
C THR A 298 4.28 -1.01 11.55
N VAL A 299 3.96 -0.45 12.71
CA VAL A 299 2.93 -0.96 13.62
C VAL A 299 1.51 -0.54 13.23
N LYS A 300 1.37 0.41 12.30
CA LYS A 300 0.05 0.88 11.85
C LYS A 300 -0.79 -0.28 11.29
N GLY A 301 -2.07 -0.29 11.66
CA GLY A 301 -3.02 -1.34 11.23
C GLY A 301 -2.86 -2.69 11.94
N LEU A 302 -1.85 -2.87 12.80
CA LEU A 302 -1.63 -4.09 13.58
C LEU A 302 -2.16 -3.94 15.01
N GLU A 303 -2.36 -5.06 15.71
CA GLU A 303 -2.85 -5.11 17.09
C GLU A 303 -2.16 -6.24 17.84
N PHE A 304 -1.87 -6.02 19.14
CA PHE A 304 -1.11 -6.94 19.97
C PHE A 304 -1.68 -7.01 21.38
N ASP A 305 -1.56 -8.16 22.01
CA ASP A 305 -2.03 -8.35 23.39
C ASP A 305 -1.19 -7.54 24.37
N LEU A 306 0.14 -7.55 24.22
CA LEU A 306 1.05 -6.69 24.93
C LEU A 306 1.76 -5.77 23.96
N VAL A 307 1.78 -4.47 24.28
CA VAL A 307 2.66 -3.50 23.64
C VAL A 307 3.65 -2.97 24.66
N VAL A 308 4.94 -3.00 24.30
CA VAL A 308 6.04 -2.41 25.06
C VAL A 308 6.63 -1.28 24.23
N LEU A 309 6.49 -0.04 24.70
CA LEU A 309 7.11 1.13 24.06
C LEU A 309 8.46 1.41 24.70
N ILE A 310 9.48 1.55 23.88
CA ILE A 310 10.82 1.93 24.34
C ILE A 310 11.07 3.39 23.98
N GLU A 311 11.33 4.21 24.99
CA GLU A 311 11.65 5.63 24.84
C GLU A 311 10.71 6.34 23.86
N PRO A 312 9.38 6.35 24.09
CA PRO A 312 8.41 6.89 23.13
C PRO A 312 8.65 8.36 22.77
N GLU A 313 9.37 9.11 23.60
CA GLU A 313 9.76 10.49 23.30
C GLU A 313 10.75 10.56 22.11
N SER A 314 11.45 9.47 21.81
CA SER A 314 12.34 9.34 20.64
C SER A 314 11.60 9.14 19.30
N PHE A 315 10.27 8.93 19.30
CA PHE A 315 9.47 8.68 18.08
C PHE A 315 9.33 9.94 17.20
N GLY A 316 9.83 11.08 17.63
CA GLY A 316 9.83 12.33 16.88
C GLY A 316 9.18 13.49 17.64
N GLU A 317 9.29 14.65 17.05
CA GLU A 317 8.79 15.90 17.61
C GLU A 317 7.49 16.38 16.95
N GLY A 318 6.80 17.31 17.60
CA GLY A 318 5.61 17.95 17.07
C GLY A 318 4.43 17.00 16.85
N VAL A 319 3.60 17.30 15.86
CA VAL A 319 2.39 16.53 15.56
C VAL A 319 2.72 15.10 15.14
N ALA A 320 3.72 14.92 14.27
CA ALA A 320 4.09 13.60 13.78
C ALA A 320 4.53 12.67 14.92
N GLY A 321 5.40 13.14 15.82
CA GLY A 321 5.83 12.35 16.98
C GLY A 321 4.70 12.04 17.95
N ALA A 322 3.77 12.97 18.18
CA ALA A 322 2.61 12.73 19.03
C ALA A 322 1.66 11.70 18.42
N VAL A 323 1.42 11.76 17.11
CA VAL A 323 0.63 10.76 16.36
C VAL A 323 1.31 9.39 16.44
N ASP A 324 2.60 9.30 16.21
CA ASP A 324 3.34 8.04 16.28
C ASP A 324 3.28 7.41 17.67
N ARG A 325 3.40 8.21 18.74
CA ARG A 325 3.19 7.75 20.13
C ARG A 325 1.75 7.27 20.37
N TYR A 326 0.77 8.07 19.98
CA TYR A 326 -0.64 7.73 20.14
C TYR A 326 -1.00 6.44 19.40
N VAL A 327 -0.59 6.31 18.14
CA VAL A 327 -0.83 5.10 17.35
C VAL A 327 -0.17 3.89 18.00
N ALA A 328 1.09 4.00 18.41
CA ALA A 328 1.81 2.91 19.06
C ALA A 328 1.13 2.44 20.36
N MET A 329 0.71 3.39 21.21
CA MET A 329 -0.01 3.10 22.46
C MET A 329 -1.31 2.36 22.20
N THR A 330 -2.09 2.82 21.22
CA THR A 330 -3.43 2.27 20.90
C THR A 330 -3.41 0.92 20.17
N ARG A 331 -2.23 0.37 19.88
CA ARG A 331 -2.08 -1.00 19.35
C ARG A 331 -2.22 -2.08 20.42
N ALA A 332 -2.19 -1.70 21.71
CA ALA A 332 -2.37 -2.63 22.82
C ALA A 332 -3.85 -3.02 22.99
N THR A 333 -4.12 -4.32 22.89
CA THR A 333 -5.47 -4.85 23.08
C THR A 333 -5.70 -5.33 24.51
N GLN A 334 -4.66 -5.57 25.32
CA GLN A 334 -4.80 -5.98 26.72
C GLN A 334 -3.93 -5.14 27.65
N GLN A 335 -2.64 -5.02 27.37
CA GLN A 335 -1.68 -4.39 28.27
C GLN A 335 -0.70 -3.48 27.53
N LEU A 336 -0.43 -2.32 28.10
CA LEU A 336 0.57 -1.37 27.64
C LEU A 336 1.65 -1.19 28.71
N VAL A 337 2.92 -1.26 28.28
CA VAL A 337 4.10 -0.96 29.08
C VAL A 337 4.91 0.14 28.40
N ILE A 338 5.31 1.14 29.15
CA ILE A 338 6.13 2.25 28.67
C ILE A 338 7.45 2.21 29.40
N LEU A 339 8.56 2.10 28.66
CA LEU A 339 9.91 2.03 29.17
C LEU A 339 10.68 3.31 28.82
N SER A 340 11.27 3.93 29.85
CA SER A 340 12.04 5.18 29.72
C SER A 340 13.36 5.11 30.49
#